data_1219ac5bf090542100d12286db9a04c1
#
_entry.id   1219ac5bf090542100d12286db9a04c1
#
_cell.length_a   1.000
_cell.length_b   1.000
_cell.length_c   1.000
_cell.angle_alpha   90.00
_cell.angle_beta   90.00
_cell.angle_gamma   90.00
#
_symmetry.space_group_name_H-M   'P 1'
#
loop_
_entity.id
_entity.type
_entity.pdbx_description
1 polymer ?
#
loop_
_entity_poly.entity_id
_entity_poly.type
_entity_poly.pdbx_seq_one_letter_code
_entity_poly.pdbx_strand_id
1 'polypeptide(L)'
;MNLTEPPPPSEVFLSGPDSPSQAAEWLDGLKAWRADRRVRLRYDGAQYERPDLEWTQHIFLQVQVLIWDRSLYDPVKAEYTVDRFLNETEQRLGKVDAVLIWHVYPNLGIDDRNQFDLLQDLPGGLPGLRHLIEQFHSRGVRVFFPFLVWDTGTREEGNLATAMSQELKSIGADGINFDTLETVPAQFRQASDAIGAPLALEPQFQPRDESIAWSNLSWNDWVTWEGKQYPFVPMVSKDKWLEPRHTVNVTDRFTRDKTDSLQHAFFNGQGYAVLEHLWGFWYGMNPNDAEAVLRFTAIERTMAENLRSPDWEPHSATVQDGVFASRFRDHSSTLWTIVNRNEYDVAGPELRVPFHAGNHFYDLWHGVELKPALRGGEAILSFEIEGRGFGAVLAAEEDPPTGKLKDVLGYMEQRSRRPLSSFSREWQAVPQIMVETKATKPASVAPSGMVMIPAGDYNFQVHGIEIEGGNDPGVDVQYPWE
;
A
#
# COMPACT_ATOMS: atom_id res chain seq x y z
N MET A 1 1.21 -17.56 21.88
CA MET A 1 2.62 -17.11 21.70
C MET A 1 3.09 -16.57 23.04
N ASN A 2 4.29 -16.94 23.49
CA ASN A 2 4.83 -16.39 24.73
C ASN A 2 5.42 -15.01 24.43
N LEU A 3 4.72 -13.93 24.74
CA LEU A 3 5.14 -12.54 24.47
C LEU A 3 6.39 -12.10 25.24
N THR A 4 6.91 -12.94 26.14
CA THR A 4 8.15 -12.65 26.85
C THR A 4 9.40 -12.92 26.00
N GLU A 5 9.26 -13.63 24.89
CA GLU A 5 10.33 -13.84 23.91
C GLU A 5 10.02 -13.00 22.66
N PRO A 6 11.01 -12.31 22.08
CA PRO A 6 10.80 -11.62 20.84
C PRO A 6 10.37 -12.63 19.76
N PRO A 7 9.42 -12.28 18.87
CA PRO A 7 9.09 -13.15 17.76
C PRO A 7 10.35 -13.43 16.94
N PRO A 8 10.46 -14.61 16.33
CA PRO A 8 11.57 -14.91 15.45
C PRO A 8 11.66 -13.83 14.34
N PRO A 9 12.85 -13.55 13.81
CA PRO A 9 13.06 -12.49 12.83
C PRO A 9 12.17 -12.54 11.58
N SER A 10 11.58 -13.71 11.30
CA SER A 10 10.67 -13.96 10.18
C SER A 10 9.18 -13.74 10.50
N GLU A 11 8.82 -13.41 11.75
CA GLU A 11 7.41 -13.16 12.05
C GLU A 11 7.01 -11.74 11.68
N VAL A 12 6.06 -11.66 10.76
CA VAL A 12 5.48 -10.40 10.24
C VAL A 12 4.44 -9.85 11.19
N PHE A 13 3.74 -10.75 11.92
CA PHE A 13 2.58 -10.41 12.71
C PHE A 13 2.74 -10.82 14.16
N LEU A 14 2.13 -10.04 15.01
CA LEU A 14 1.94 -10.38 16.41
C LEU A 14 0.51 -10.91 16.57
N SER A 15 0.38 -12.11 17.12
CA SER A 15 -0.94 -12.71 17.37
C SER A 15 -1.75 -11.86 18.33
N GLY A 16 -3.05 -11.76 18.10
CA GLY A 16 -3.98 -11.16 19.06
C GLY A 16 -4.07 -11.97 20.37
N PRO A 17 -4.79 -11.47 21.38
CA PRO A 17 -4.98 -12.18 22.65
C PRO A 17 -5.82 -13.45 22.46
N ASP A 18 -5.50 -14.51 23.18
CA ASP A 18 -6.23 -15.79 23.12
C ASP A 18 -7.69 -15.68 23.61
N SER A 19 -7.96 -14.69 24.46
CA SER A 19 -9.31 -14.40 24.95
C SER A 19 -9.44 -12.93 25.38
N PRO A 20 -10.67 -12.37 25.41
CA PRO A 20 -10.88 -11.01 25.89
C PRO A 20 -10.43 -10.79 27.34
N SER A 21 -10.47 -11.81 28.19
CA SER A 21 -10.03 -11.72 29.59
C SER A 21 -8.51 -11.59 29.74
N GLN A 22 -7.74 -11.97 28.74
CA GLN A 22 -6.29 -11.88 28.71
C GLN A 22 -5.78 -10.63 27.98
N ALA A 23 -6.67 -9.85 27.35
CA ALA A 23 -6.29 -8.73 26.51
C ALA A 23 -5.41 -7.69 27.21
N ALA A 24 -5.68 -7.39 28.49
CA ALA A 24 -4.89 -6.42 29.25
C ALA A 24 -3.45 -6.91 29.50
N GLU A 25 -3.28 -8.15 29.99
CA GLU A 25 -1.96 -8.75 30.22
C GLU A 25 -1.18 -8.91 28.91
N TRP A 26 -1.87 -9.34 27.84
CA TRP A 26 -1.31 -9.43 26.50
C TRP A 26 -0.81 -8.07 26.00
N LEU A 27 -1.60 -7.00 26.18
CA LEU A 27 -1.22 -5.65 25.75
C LEU A 27 0.00 -5.11 26.54
N ASP A 28 0.07 -5.39 27.83
CA ASP A 28 1.22 -5.00 28.67
C ASP A 28 2.49 -5.74 28.20
N GLY A 29 2.39 -7.04 27.89
CA GLY A 29 3.45 -7.82 27.29
C GLY A 29 3.90 -7.26 25.93
N LEU A 30 2.93 -6.86 25.09
CA LEU A 30 3.20 -6.27 23.77
C LEU A 30 3.93 -4.91 23.89
N LYS A 31 3.53 -4.07 24.86
CA LYS A 31 4.21 -2.80 25.16
C LYS A 31 5.63 -3.02 25.67
N ALA A 32 5.82 -4.00 26.57
CA ALA A 32 7.13 -4.37 27.09
C ALA A 32 8.05 -4.88 25.97
N TRP A 33 7.53 -5.73 25.09
CA TRP A 33 8.26 -6.21 23.91
C TRP A 33 8.73 -5.03 23.03
N ARG A 34 7.85 -4.09 22.70
CA ARG A 34 8.19 -2.90 21.89
C ARG A 34 9.29 -2.07 22.54
N ALA A 35 9.19 -1.82 23.84
CA ALA A 35 10.18 -1.07 24.58
C ALA A 35 11.56 -1.75 24.58
N ASP A 36 11.62 -3.05 24.90
CA ASP A 36 12.85 -3.85 24.86
C ASP A 36 13.45 -3.87 23.44
N ARG A 37 12.61 -4.09 22.43
CA ARG A 37 13.07 -4.17 21.03
C ARG A 37 13.70 -2.85 20.58
N ARG A 38 13.08 -1.70 20.87
CA ARG A 38 13.64 -0.40 20.55
C ARG A 38 14.98 -0.14 21.23
N VAL A 39 15.15 -0.56 22.48
CA VAL A 39 16.43 -0.46 23.18
C VAL A 39 17.53 -1.30 22.51
N ARG A 40 17.21 -2.56 22.16
CA ARG A 40 18.17 -3.45 21.46
C ARG A 40 18.59 -2.92 20.11
N LEU A 41 17.66 -2.32 19.37
CA LEU A 41 17.91 -1.72 18.07
C LEU A 41 18.61 -0.35 18.17
N ARG A 42 18.73 0.23 19.35
CA ARG A 42 19.15 1.63 19.57
C ARG A 42 18.30 2.59 18.70
N TYR A 43 17.02 2.27 18.60
CA TYR A 43 16.08 3.00 17.75
C TYR A 43 15.74 4.36 18.36
N ASP A 44 15.91 5.44 17.57
CA ASP A 44 15.67 6.82 17.99
C ASP A 44 14.48 7.50 17.31
N GLY A 45 13.96 6.90 16.23
CA GLY A 45 12.83 7.45 15.48
C GLY A 45 13.16 8.67 14.61
N ALA A 46 14.42 9.10 14.54
CA ALA A 46 14.84 10.33 13.86
C ALA A 46 14.41 10.38 12.37
N GLN A 47 14.35 9.23 11.70
CA GLN A 47 13.92 9.16 10.29
C GLN A 47 12.47 9.65 10.09
N TYR A 48 11.59 9.44 11.07
CA TYR A 48 10.18 9.82 11.00
C TYR A 48 9.89 11.24 11.49
N GLU A 49 10.90 11.93 12.00
CA GLU A 49 10.85 13.36 12.37
C GLU A 49 11.32 14.27 11.23
N ARG A 50 11.73 13.70 10.12
CA ARG A 50 12.21 14.43 8.94
C ARG A 50 11.05 15.10 8.20
N PRO A 51 11.06 16.46 8.07
CA PRO A 51 9.97 17.16 7.36
C PRO A 51 9.90 16.84 5.86
N ASP A 52 11.03 16.48 5.25
CA ASP A 52 11.15 16.16 3.83
C ASP A 52 10.57 14.77 3.46
N LEU A 53 10.35 13.90 4.47
CA LEU A 53 9.76 12.58 4.32
C LEU A 53 8.47 12.40 5.14
N GLU A 54 7.95 13.44 5.81
CA GLU A 54 6.71 13.36 6.59
C GLU A 54 5.52 12.89 5.77
N TRP A 55 5.48 13.23 4.49
CA TRP A 55 4.42 12.82 3.59
C TRP A 55 4.25 11.30 3.47
N THR A 56 5.31 10.50 3.74
CA THR A 56 5.23 9.02 3.73
C THR A 56 4.27 8.48 4.77
N GLN A 57 4.03 9.23 5.85
CA GLN A 57 3.12 8.86 6.94
C GLN A 57 1.63 9.08 6.57
N HIS A 58 1.36 9.55 5.35
CA HIS A 58 0.01 9.88 4.85
C HIS A 58 -0.35 9.13 3.56
N ILE A 59 0.33 8.02 3.27
CA ILE A 59 0.05 7.16 2.12
C ILE A 59 -0.90 6.04 2.58
N PHE A 60 -2.19 6.16 2.25
CA PHE A 60 -3.21 5.16 2.59
C PHE A 60 -3.69 4.37 1.38
N LEU A 61 -3.45 4.88 0.16
CA LEU A 61 -3.75 4.17 -1.08
C LEU A 61 -2.61 4.34 -2.07
N GLN A 62 -1.90 3.25 -2.33
CA GLN A 62 -0.90 3.17 -3.38
C GLN A 62 -1.40 2.25 -4.50
N VAL A 63 -1.24 2.65 -5.75
CA VAL A 63 -1.67 1.86 -6.92
C VAL A 63 -0.48 1.51 -7.78
N GLN A 64 -0.29 0.23 -8.08
CA GLN A 64 0.70 -0.20 -9.06
C GLN A 64 0.10 -0.19 -10.46
N VAL A 65 0.90 0.27 -11.45
CA VAL A 65 0.54 0.25 -12.87
C VAL A 65 1.77 -0.02 -13.72
N LEU A 66 1.62 -0.84 -14.75
CA LEU A 66 2.66 -0.97 -15.77
C LEU A 66 2.71 0.30 -16.63
N ILE A 67 3.90 0.79 -16.92
CA ILE A 67 4.08 2.05 -17.65
C ILE A 67 3.46 2.02 -19.05
N TRP A 68 3.38 0.83 -19.66
CA TRP A 68 2.77 0.62 -20.99
C TRP A 68 1.29 0.24 -20.93
N ASP A 69 0.70 0.19 -19.72
CA ASP A 69 -0.73 -0.12 -19.59
C ASP A 69 -1.57 0.91 -20.36
N ARG A 70 -2.57 0.41 -21.08
CA ARG A 70 -3.45 1.26 -21.91
C ARG A 70 -4.30 2.25 -21.11
N SER A 71 -4.44 2.03 -19.82
CA SER A 71 -5.07 3.02 -18.93
C SER A 71 -4.17 4.24 -18.69
N LEU A 72 -2.84 4.06 -18.72
CA LEU A 72 -1.85 5.09 -18.44
C LEU A 72 -1.18 5.64 -19.71
N TYR A 73 -1.00 4.82 -20.75
CA TYR A 73 -0.30 5.21 -21.99
C TYR A 73 -1.16 4.95 -23.23
N ASP A 74 -1.31 5.97 -24.07
CA ASP A 74 -1.95 5.89 -25.38
C ASP A 74 -0.86 5.74 -26.48
N PRO A 75 -0.63 4.54 -27.02
CA PRO A 75 0.44 4.32 -28.00
C PRO A 75 0.09 4.86 -29.39
N VAL A 76 -1.18 5.18 -29.66
CA VAL A 76 -1.58 5.79 -30.95
C VAL A 76 -1.20 7.26 -30.97
N LYS A 77 -1.35 7.92 -29.85
CA LYS A 77 -0.98 9.33 -29.68
C LYS A 77 0.45 9.51 -29.19
N ALA A 78 1.07 8.41 -28.68
CA ALA A 78 2.37 8.40 -28.03
C ALA A 78 2.42 9.36 -26.83
N GLU A 79 1.37 9.34 -25.99
CA GLU A 79 1.23 10.22 -24.82
C GLU A 79 0.79 9.46 -23.56
N TYR A 80 1.25 9.94 -22.40
CA TYR A 80 0.75 9.48 -21.11
C TYR A 80 -0.58 10.16 -20.78
N THR A 81 -1.53 9.40 -20.22
CA THR A 81 -2.90 9.81 -19.94
C THR A 81 -3.20 9.79 -18.43
N VAL A 82 -2.38 10.49 -17.64
CA VAL A 82 -2.45 10.50 -16.17
C VAL A 82 -3.83 10.86 -15.64
N ASP A 83 -4.45 11.92 -16.19
CA ASP A 83 -5.79 12.35 -15.76
C ASP A 83 -6.86 11.28 -16.01
N ARG A 84 -6.79 10.57 -17.15
CA ARG A 84 -7.71 9.48 -17.43
C ARG A 84 -7.50 8.35 -16.42
N PHE A 85 -6.26 7.91 -16.24
CA PHE A 85 -5.91 6.86 -15.29
C PHE A 85 -6.38 7.17 -13.86
N LEU A 86 -6.05 8.36 -13.37
CA LEU A 86 -6.46 8.76 -12.02
C LEU A 86 -7.98 8.91 -11.89
N ASN A 87 -8.66 9.53 -12.86
CA ASN A 87 -10.12 9.69 -12.77
C ASN A 87 -10.84 8.33 -12.73
N GLU A 88 -10.43 7.37 -13.56
CA GLU A 88 -11.00 6.01 -13.58
C GLU A 88 -10.71 5.25 -12.29
N THR A 89 -9.49 5.37 -11.76
CA THR A 89 -9.06 4.70 -10.53
C THR A 89 -9.74 5.34 -9.31
N GLU A 90 -9.71 6.66 -9.18
CA GLU A 90 -10.28 7.39 -8.04
C GLU A 90 -11.80 7.28 -7.96
N GLN A 91 -12.48 7.12 -9.09
CA GLN A 91 -13.92 6.87 -9.11
C GLN A 91 -14.29 5.55 -8.39
N ARG A 92 -13.43 4.56 -8.44
CA ARG A 92 -13.66 3.23 -7.86
C ARG A 92 -13.06 3.06 -6.47
N LEU A 93 -11.83 3.53 -6.28
CA LEU A 93 -11.00 3.25 -5.11
C LEU A 93 -10.86 4.46 -4.16
N GLY A 94 -11.32 5.63 -4.57
CA GLY A 94 -11.09 6.88 -3.86
C GLY A 94 -9.75 7.52 -4.23
N LYS A 95 -9.38 8.57 -3.52
CA LYS A 95 -8.18 9.36 -3.79
C LYS A 95 -6.93 8.49 -3.75
N VAL A 96 -6.12 8.55 -4.81
CA VAL A 96 -4.80 7.91 -4.87
C VAL A 96 -3.77 8.82 -4.20
N ASP A 97 -2.97 8.29 -3.27
CA ASP A 97 -1.91 9.02 -2.58
C ASP A 97 -0.54 8.80 -3.24
N ALA A 98 -0.31 7.58 -3.74
CA ALA A 98 0.91 7.23 -4.46
C ALA A 98 0.64 6.26 -5.61
N VAL A 99 1.52 6.29 -6.61
CA VAL A 99 1.56 5.33 -7.71
C VAL A 99 2.94 4.69 -7.77
N LEU A 100 2.98 3.37 -7.93
CA LEU A 100 4.18 2.64 -8.29
C LEU A 100 4.12 2.34 -9.79
N ILE A 101 4.99 3.00 -10.55
CA ILE A 101 5.08 2.83 -12.00
C ILE A 101 6.08 1.73 -12.30
N TRP A 102 5.57 0.60 -12.79
CA TRP A 102 6.38 -0.57 -13.11
C TRP A 102 6.88 -0.50 -14.54
N HIS A 103 8.21 -0.47 -14.72
CA HIS A 103 8.85 -0.27 -16.02
C HIS A 103 9.76 -1.43 -16.44
N VAL A 104 9.94 -2.41 -15.58
CA VAL A 104 10.87 -3.53 -15.75
C VAL A 104 10.19 -4.77 -16.32
N TYR A 105 10.95 -5.78 -16.67
CA TYR A 105 10.65 -7.10 -17.22
C TYR A 105 10.47 -7.22 -18.74
N PRO A 106 10.12 -6.21 -19.56
CA PRO A 106 9.82 -6.48 -20.98
C PRO A 106 11.00 -7.01 -21.79
N ASN A 107 12.21 -6.94 -21.26
CA ASN A 107 13.45 -7.40 -21.88
C ASN A 107 13.95 -8.75 -21.37
N LEU A 108 13.33 -9.34 -20.35
CA LEU A 108 13.78 -10.62 -19.81
C LEU A 108 13.84 -11.70 -20.90
N GLY A 109 14.99 -12.36 -21.03
CA GLY A 109 15.26 -13.36 -22.05
C GLY A 109 15.29 -12.84 -23.48
N ILE A 110 15.26 -11.53 -23.72
CA ILE A 110 15.20 -10.92 -25.05
C ILE A 110 16.46 -10.16 -25.38
N ASP A 111 16.93 -9.27 -24.51
CA ASP A 111 18.11 -8.45 -24.70
C ASP A 111 18.81 -8.13 -23.36
N ASP A 112 19.95 -7.45 -23.43
CA ASP A 112 20.82 -7.17 -22.28
C ASP A 112 20.56 -5.82 -21.61
N ARG A 113 19.45 -5.13 -21.94
CA ARG A 113 19.04 -3.93 -21.24
C ARG A 113 18.65 -4.29 -19.81
N ASN A 114 18.95 -3.42 -18.89
CA ASN A 114 18.57 -3.53 -17.48
C ASN A 114 17.57 -2.42 -17.09
N GLN A 115 17.13 -2.43 -15.84
CA GLN A 115 16.17 -1.45 -15.31
C GLN A 115 16.58 0.02 -15.54
N PHE A 116 17.87 0.34 -15.57
CA PHE A 116 18.36 1.70 -15.83
C PHE A 116 18.25 2.06 -17.30
N ASP A 117 18.64 1.15 -18.20
CA ASP A 117 18.50 1.34 -19.64
C ASP A 117 17.03 1.52 -20.03
N LEU A 118 16.15 0.70 -19.42
CA LEU A 118 14.71 0.77 -19.69
C LEU A 118 14.10 2.12 -19.31
N LEU A 119 14.53 2.78 -18.21
CA LEU A 119 14.06 4.12 -17.87
C LEU A 119 14.37 5.14 -18.98
N GLN A 120 15.52 5.00 -19.63
CA GLN A 120 15.94 5.90 -20.71
C GLN A 120 15.21 5.62 -22.03
N ASP A 121 14.83 4.36 -22.26
CA ASP A 121 14.18 3.89 -23.48
C ASP A 121 12.64 4.05 -23.47
N LEU A 122 12.07 4.48 -22.34
CA LEU A 122 10.63 4.75 -22.24
C LEU A 122 10.19 5.88 -23.18
N PRO A 123 8.90 5.91 -23.58
CA PRO A 123 8.37 6.95 -24.45
C PRO A 123 8.70 8.36 -23.97
N GLY A 124 9.41 9.12 -24.79
CA GLY A 124 9.91 10.45 -24.46
C GLY A 124 11.19 10.50 -23.63
N GLY A 125 11.75 9.33 -23.26
CA GLY A 125 12.96 9.21 -22.44
C GLY A 125 12.81 9.87 -21.05
N LEU A 126 13.93 10.21 -20.41
CA LEU A 126 13.91 10.86 -19.10
C LEU A 126 13.13 12.20 -19.07
N PRO A 127 13.13 13.06 -20.11
CA PRO A 127 12.24 14.23 -20.16
C PRO A 127 10.76 13.88 -20.17
N GLY A 128 10.37 12.83 -20.90
CA GLY A 128 8.97 12.33 -20.92
C GLY A 128 8.53 11.82 -19.56
N LEU A 129 9.41 11.08 -18.87
CA LEU A 129 9.16 10.60 -17.50
C LEU A 129 9.03 11.76 -16.51
N ARG A 130 9.87 12.78 -16.61
CA ARG A 130 9.73 13.98 -15.78
C ARG A 130 8.36 14.63 -15.95
N HIS A 131 7.92 14.77 -17.20
CA HIS A 131 6.60 15.33 -17.48
C HIS A 131 5.48 14.45 -16.94
N LEU A 132 5.57 13.12 -17.07
CA LEU A 132 4.64 12.16 -16.46
C LEU A 132 4.53 12.37 -14.95
N ILE A 133 5.68 12.47 -14.26
CA ILE A 133 5.73 12.66 -12.81
C ILE A 133 5.14 14.02 -12.41
N GLU A 134 5.43 15.09 -13.13
CA GLU A 134 4.84 16.41 -12.91
C GLU A 134 3.30 16.38 -13.01
N GLN A 135 2.75 15.59 -13.94
CA GLN A 135 1.30 15.41 -14.04
C GLN A 135 0.73 14.72 -12.78
N PHE A 136 1.36 13.66 -12.28
CA PHE A 136 0.97 13.03 -11.00
C PHE A 136 1.08 14.00 -9.83
N HIS A 137 2.18 14.73 -9.74
CA HIS A 137 2.39 15.73 -8.68
C HIS A 137 1.33 16.85 -8.72
N SER A 138 0.89 17.28 -9.91
CA SER A 138 -0.18 18.29 -10.06
C SER A 138 -1.52 17.82 -9.48
N ARG A 139 -1.72 16.50 -9.36
CA ARG A 139 -2.87 15.86 -8.73
C ARG A 139 -2.60 15.49 -7.25
N GLY A 140 -1.42 15.83 -6.72
CA GLY A 140 -1.01 15.50 -5.34
C GLY A 140 -0.69 14.03 -5.12
N VAL A 141 -0.31 13.30 -6.18
CA VAL A 141 0.05 11.89 -6.16
C VAL A 141 1.56 11.73 -6.18
N ARG A 142 2.11 10.92 -5.27
CA ARG A 142 3.54 10.58 -5.21
C ARG A 142 3.88 9.45 -6.17
N VAL A 143 5.11 9.47 -6.70
CA VAL A 143 5.53 8.52 -7.74
C VAL A 143 6.72 7.69 -7.28
N PHE A 144 6.54 6.38 -7.30
CA PHE A 144 7.56 5.39 -7.00
C PHE A 144 7.94 4.62 -8.26
N PHE A 145 9.20 4.16 -8.30
CA PHE A 145 9.69 3.20 -9.28
C PHE A 145 10.27 1.97 -8.58
N PRO A 146 10.21 0.79 -9.19
CA PRO A 146 10.82 -0.41 -8.63
C PRO A 146 12.35 -0.37 -8.76
N PHE A 147 13.02 -1.06 -7.85
CA PHE A 147 14.42 -1.43 -7.95
C PHE A 147 14.55 -2.94 -7.73
N LEU A 148 15.16 -3.62 -8.69
CA LEU A 148 15.42 -5.03 -8.68
C LEU A 148 16.92 -5.27 -8.46
N VAL A 149 17.28 -5.91 -7.37
CA VAL A 149 18.70 -6.12 -7.00
C VAL A 149 19.43 -7.03 -7.98
N TRP A 150 18.71 -7.86 -8.71
CA TRP A 150 19.25 -8.81 -9.70
C TRP A 150 19.23 -8.26 -11.13
N ASP A 151 18.45 -7.24 -11.45
CA ASP A 151 18.36 -6.66 -12.81
C ASP A 151 19.42 -5.56 -13.00
N THR A 152 20.68 -5.97 -13.02
CA THR A 152 21.83 -5.09 -13.24
C THR A 152 22.41 -5.21 -14.65
N GLY A 153 22.07 -6.27 -15.38
CA GLY A 153 22.46 -6.53 -16.77
C GLY A 153 23.97 -6.50 -16.98
N THR A 154 24.39 -5.83 -18.03
CA THR A 154 25.80 -5.62 -18.38
C THR A 154 26.45 -4.43 -17.66
N ARG A 155 25.79 -3.86 -16.67
CA ARG A 155 26.34 -2.74 -15.91
C ARG A 155 27.43 -3.24 -14.96
N GLU A 156 28.67 -3.14 -15.42
CA GLU A 156 29.80 -3.79 -14.77
C GLU A 156 30.24 -3.13 -13.47
N GLU A 157 29.99 -1.89 -13.21
CA GLU A 157 30.51 -1.22 -12.01
C GLU A 157 29.69 0.00 -11.60
N GLY A 158 29.69 0.22 -10.30
CA GLY A 158 29.16 1.41 -9.70
C GLY A 158 28.36 1.10 -8.42
N ASN A 159 28.20 2.13 -7.62
CA ASN A 159 27.32 2.05 -6.46
C ASN A 159 25.87 2.14 -6.95
N LEU A 160 25.19 1.01 -7.02
CA LEU A 160 23.79 0.91 -7.48
C LEU A 160 22.86 1.87 -6.73
N ALA A 161 23.08 2.03 -5.41
CA ALA A 161 22.30 2.96 -4.61
C ALA A 161 22.47 4.41 -5.08
N THR A 162 23.69 4.82 -5.40
CA THR A 162 23.97 6.15 -5.94
C THR A 162 23.40 6.32 -7.34
N ALA A 163 23.58 5.33 -8.21
CA ALA A 163 23.09 5.38 -9.58
C ALA A 163 21.57 5.51 -9.63
N MET A 164 20.85 4.65 -8.90
CA MET A 164 19.38 4.67 -8.82
C MET A 164 18.87 5.98 -8.21
N SER A 165 19.49 6.44 -7.13
CA SER A 165 19.10 7.71 -6.51
C SER A 165 19.29 8.90 -7.46
N GLN A 166 20.40 8.95 -8.21
CA GLN A 166 20.66 10.03 -9.19
C GLN A 166 19.66 9.99 -10.35
N GLU A 167 19.37 8.81 -10.89
CA GLU A 167 18.46 8.65 -12.00
C GLU A 167 17.03 9.05 -11.63
N LEU A 168 16.52 8.55 -10.52
CA LEU A 168 15.20 8.92 -10.02
C LEU A 168 15.09 10.41 -9.64
N LYS A 169 16.15 10.99 -9.06
CA LYS A 169 16.22 12.44 -8.88
C LYS A 169 16.10 13.18 -10.18
N SER A 170 16.78 12.70 -11.24
CA SER A 170 16.79 13.36 -12.55
C SER A 170 15.40 13.49 -13.17
N ILE A 171 14.51 12.56 -12.87
CA ILE A 171 13.11 12.56 -13.32
C ILE A 171 12.13 13.14 -12.29
N GLY A 172 12.54 13.35 -11.04
CA GLY A 172 11.70 13.93 -9.99
C GLY A 172 10.83 12.91 -9.25
N ALA A 173 11.18 11.62 -9.28
CA ALA A 173 10.47 10.60 -8.51
C ALA A 173 10.59 10.80 -6.99
N ASP A 174 9.62 10.28 -6.25
CA ASP A 174 9.51 10.45 -4.79
C ASP A 174 10.05 9.25 -3.99
N GLY A 175 10.07 8.06 -4.57
CA GLY A 175 10.46 6.87 -3.83
C GLY A 175 10.90 5.69 -4.68
N ILE A 176 11.45 4.70 -3.99
CA ILE A 176 11.91 3.43 -4.56
C ILE A 176 11.15 2.30 -3.86
N ASN A 177 10.49 1.43 -4.64
CA ASN A 177 10.00 0.16 -4.18
C ASN A 177 11.05 -0.92 -4.47
N PHE A 178 11.48 -1.66 -3.46
CA PHE A 178 12.53 -2.67 -3.57
C PHE A 178 11.90 -4.04 -3.77
N ASP A 179 11.74 -4.40 -5.04
CA ASP A 179 11.18 -5.70 -5.42
C ASP A 179 12.04 -6.87 -4.88
N THR A 180 11.37 -7.90 -4.40
CA THR A 180 11.95 -9.11 -3.80
C THR A 180 12.79 -8.92 -2.53
N LEU A 181 12.92 -7.70 -2.01
CA LEU A 181 13.71 -7.44 -0.81
C LEU A 181 12.85 -7.34 0.45
N GLU A 182 13.30 -8.04 1.50
CA GLU A 182 12.80 -7.87 2.87
C GLU A 182 13.44 -6.64 3.54
N THR A 183 14.67 -6.33 3.21
CA THR A 183 15.44 -5.27 3.86
C THR A 183 16.15 -4.42 2.84
N VAL A 184 15.84 -3.15 2.81
CA VAL A 184 16.57 -2.17 2.01
C VAL A 184 17.95 -1.98 2.60
N PRO A 185 19.04 -2.10 1.82
CA PRO A 185 20.37 -1.76 2.30
C PRO A 185 20.47 -0.28 2.71
N ALA A 186 21.04 0.00 3.89
CA ALA A 186 21.17 1.37 4.42
C ALA A 186 21.93 2.33 3.48
N GLN A 187 22.72 1.77 2.55
CA GLN A 187 23.43 2.53 1.51
C GLN A 187 22.47 3.33 0.61
N PHE A 188 21.24 2.86 0.38
CA PHE A 188 20.23 3.60 -0.40
C PHE A 188 19.80 4.86 0.35
N ARG A 189 19.62 4.80 1.68
CA ARG A 189 19.31 6.00 2.47
C ARG A 189 20.47 6.99 2.40
N GLN A 190 21.71 6.51 2.59
CA GLN A 190 22.91 7.32 2.53
C GLN A 190 23.11 7.98 1.16
N ALA A 191 22.91 7.23 0.08
CA ALA A 191 23.02 7.74 -1.28
C ALA A 191 21.96 8.82 -1.57
N SER A 192 20.71 8.54 -1.23
CA SER A 192 19.59 9.47 -1.41
C SER A 192 19.81 10.77 -0.64
N ASP A 193 20.27 10.71 0.60
CA ASP A 193 20.56 11.88 1.40
C ASP A 193 21.76 12.68 0.84
N ALA A 194 22.80 11.99 0.38
CA ALA A 194 24.02 12.62 -0.14
C ALA A 194 23.77 13.44 -1.43
N ILE A 195 22.81 13.04 -2.25
CA ILE A 195 22.44 13.79 -3.46
C ILE A 195 21.42 14.90 -3.20
N GLY A 196 20.98 15.08 -1.94
CA GLY A 196 20.00 16.09 -1.55
C GLY A 196 18.60 15.88 -2.18
N ALA A 197 18.24 14.63 -2.44
CA ALA A 197 16.92 14.23 -2.90
C ALA A 197 16.44 13.06 -2.02
N PRO A 198 15.74 13.34 -0.93
CA PRO A 198 15.31 12.31 0.02
C PRO A 198 14.18 11.47 -0.60
N LEU A 199 14.57 10.35 -1.18
CA LEU A 199 13.62 9.36 -1.69
C LEU A 199 13.04 8.54 -0.54
N ALA A 200 11.76 8.25 -0.56
CA ALA A 200 11.16 7.22 0.28
C ALA A 200 11.71 5.84 -0.11
N LEU A 201 11.94 4.98 0.88
CA LEU A 201 12.46 3.63 0.68
C LEU A 201 11.40 2.64 1.16
N GLU A 202 10.93 1.79 0.25
CA GLU A 202 9.80 0.87 0.44
C GLU A 202 10.21 -0.55 0.06
N PRO A 203 10.60 -1.42 1.02
CA PRO A 203 10.79 -2.84 0.73
C PRO A 203 9.46 -3.50 0.36
N GLN A 204 9.51 -4.48 -0.56
CA GLN A 204 8.33 -5.22 -0.97
C GLN A 204 7.82 -6.17 0.10
N PHE A 205 8.73 -6.73 0.88
CA PHE A 205 8.40 -7.63 1.98
C PHE A 205 8.68 -6.96 3.32
N GLN A 206 8.35 -7.69 4.38
CA GLN A 206 8.56 -7.20 5.72
C GLN A 206 10.03 -6.84 5.97
N PRO A 207 10.32 -5.58 6.37
CA PRO A 207 11.67 -5.19 6.73
C PRO A 207 12.14 -5.91 8.00
N ARG A 208 13.44 -6.20 8.07
CA ARG A 208 14.04 -6.51 9.37
C ARG A 208 13.89 -5.30 10.27
N ASP A 209 13.69 -5.56 11.56
CA ASP A 209 13.37 -4.51 12.53
C ASP A 209 14.34 -3.32 12.52
N GLU A 210 15.64 -3.56 12.28
CA GLU A 210 16.63 -2.48 12.19
C GLU A 210 16.43 -1.57 11.00
N SER A 211 15.88 -2.06 9.89
CA SER A 211 15.71 -1.25 8.67
C SER A 211 14.56 -0.24 8.78
N ILE A 212 13.69 -0.37 9.77
CA ILE A 212 12.70 0.67 10.11
C ILE A 212 13.38 2.01 10.44
N ALA A 213 14.64 1.99 10.88
CA ALA A 213 15.42 3.21 11.14
C ALA A 213 15.74 4.03 9.87
N TRP A 214 15.57 3.47 8.65
CA TRP A 214 15.85 4.17 7.39
C TRP A 214 14.84 3.94 6.27
N SER A 215 13.96 2.94 6.39
CA SER A 215 12.82 2.73 5.49
C SER A 215 11.58 3.41 6.06
N ASN A 216 10.92 4.26 5.27
CA ASN A 216 9.80 5.08 5.74
C ASN A 216 8.46 4.38 5.67
N LEU A 217 8.33 3.44 4.74
CA LEU A 217 7.13 2.66 4.49
C LEU A 217 7.55 1.30 3.93
N SER A 218 6.60 0.38 3.86
CA SER A 218 6.81 -0.96 3.30
C SER A 218 5.54 -1.50 2.63
N TRP A 219 5.71 -2.32 1.61
CA TRP A 219 4.69 -3.28 1.23
C TRP A 219 4.85 -4.47 2.15
N ASN A 220 3.84 -4.78 2.89
CA ASN A 220 3.94 -5.81 3.91
C ASN A 220 2.61 -6.51 4.11
N ASP A 221 2.60 -7.40 5.09
CA ASP A 221 1.41 -8.11 5.53
C ASP A 221 0.80 -8.98 4.41
N TRP A 222 1.66 -9.65 3.63
CA TRP A 222 1.33 -10.56 2.54
C TRP A 222 0.85 -11.94 3.04
N VAL A 223 -0.20 -11.97 3.86
CA VAL A 223 -0.67 -13.22 4.47
C VAL A 223 -1.07 -14.25 3.40
N THR A 224 -1.73 -13.80 2.36
CA THR A 224 -2.30 -14.69 1.34
C THR A 224 -1.31 -15.15 0.29
N TRP A 225 -0.12 -14.55 0.21
CA TRP A 225 0.91 -14.90 -0.77
C TRP A 225 1.36 -16.35 -0.65
N GLU A 226 1.57 -16.82 0.59
CA GLU A 226 1.99 -18.19 0.87
C GLU A 226 0.81 -19.17 1.06
N GLY A 227 -0.40 -18.80 0.62
CA GLY A 227 -1.60 -19.60 0.83
C GLY A 227 -2.11 -19.60 2.28
N LYS A 228 -1.58 -18.74 3.13
CA LYS A 228 -2.06 -18.52 4.50
C LYS A 228 -3.38 -17.76 4.48
N GLN A 229 -4.13 -17.86 5.57
CA GLN A 229 -5.38 -17.14 5.76
C GLN A 229 -5.25 -16.20 6.96
N TYR A 230 -5.97 -15.08 6.90
CA TYR A 230 -6.12 -14.20 8.05
C TYR A 230 -6.90 -14.92 9.16
N PRO A 231 -6.39 -14.95 10.40
CA PRO A 231 -7.12 -15.59 11.50
C PRO A 231 -8.39 -14.82 11.85
N PHE A 232 -9.31 -15.47 12.57
CA PHE A 232 -10.54 -14.83 13.02
C PHE A 232 -10.26 -13.67 13.98
N VAL A 233 -9.34 -13.85 14.94
CA VAL A 233 -8.84 -12.77 15.79
C VAL A 233 -7.81 -11.97 15.02
N PRO A 234 -7.99 -10.66 14.78
CA PRO A 234 -7.05 -9.87 14.01
C PRO A 234 -5.64 -9.90 14.59
N MET A 235 -4.66 -10.01 13.71
CA MET A 235 -3.24 -9.88 14.05
C MET A 235 -2.85 -8.42 14.13
N VAL A 236 -1.79 -8.13 14.89
CA VAL A 236 -1.18 -6.81 14.97
C VAL A 236 0.03 -6.75 14.06
N SER A 237 0.12 -5.75 13.21
CA SER A 237 1.27 -5.50 12.35
C SER A 237 2.50 -5.17 13.19
N LYS A 238 3.55 -5.96 13.05
CA LYS A 238 4.76 -5.81 13.85
C LYS A 238 5.49 -4.50 13.59
N ASP A 239 5.63 -4.14 12.32
CA ASP A 239 6.39 -2.95 11.92
C ASP A 239 5.71 -1.67 12.39
N LYS A 240 4.40 -1.57 12.17
CA LYS A 240 3.61 -0.45 12.67
C LYS A 240 3.54 -0.42 14.20
N TRP A 241 3.54 -1.58 14.87
CA TRP A 241 3.63 -1.63 16.32
C TRP A 241 4.98 -1.14 16.84
N LEU A 242 6.07 -1.47 16.14
CA LEU A 242 7.41 -1.01 16.47
C LEU A 242 7.56 0.51 16.27
N GLU A 243 7.03 1.03 15.15
CA GLU A 243 6.99 2.47 14.85
C GLU A 243 5.60 2.86 14.27
N PRO A 244 4.72 3.46 15.08
CA PRO A 244 3.36 3.81 14.63
C PRO A 244 3.30 4.75 13.42
N ARG A 245 4.37 5.49 13.14
CA ARG A 245 4.49 6.40 11.98
C ARG A 245 4.98 5.68 10.72
N HIS A 246 5.41 4.41 10.83
CA HIS A 246 5.77 3.60 9.67
C HIS A 246 4.51 3.22 8.90
N THR A 247 4.42 3.66 7.66
CA THR A 247 3.31 3.29 6.79
C THR A 247 3.52 1.88 6.26
N VAL A 248 2.58 1.01 6.55
CA VAL A 248 2.52 -0.32 5.94
C VAL A 248 1.38 -0.32 4.94
N ASN A 249 1.68 -0.59 3.68
CA ASN A 249 0.68 -0.84 2.66
C ASN A 249 0.42 -2.35 2.59
N VAL A 250 -0.70 -2.78 3.18
CA VAL A 250 -1.12 -4.19 3.11
C VAL A 250 -1.30 -4.57 1.64
N THR A 251 -0.77 -5.73 1.27
CA THR A 251 -0.75 -6.15 -0.12
C THR A 251 -1.39 -7.51 -0.28
N ASP A 252 -2.35 -7.60 -1.18
CA ASP A 252 -2.99 -8.85 -1.58
C ASP A 252 -3.17 -8.87 -3.11
N ARG A 253 -2.42 -9.78 -3.75
CA ARG A 253 -2.42 -9.94 -5.20
C ARG A 253 -3.53 -10.89 -5.64
N PHE A 254 -3.80 -10.91 -6.91
CA PHE A 254 -4.73 -11.78 -7.60
C PHE A 254 -6.21 -11.44 -7.39
N THR A 255 -7.04 -12.01 -8.25
CA THR A 255 -8.49 -11.90 -8.23
C THR A 255 -9.06 -12.84 -7.18
N ARG A 256 -9.29 -12.30 -5.98
CA ARG A 256 -9.87 -12.99 -4.83
C ARG A 256 -10.65 -12.01 -3.96
N ASP A 257 -11.51 -12.52 -3.08
CA ASP A 257 -12.14 -11.72 -2.02
C ASP A 257 -11.04 -11.16 -1.10
N LYS A 258 -10.97 -9.84 -0.98
CA LYS A 258 -9.95 -9.13 -0.21
C LYS A 258 -10.46 -8.64 1.16
N THR A 259 -11.69 -8.98 1.51
CA THR A 259 -12.30 -8.49 2.76
C THR A 259 -11.41 -8.72 3.97
N ASP A 260 -10.77 -9.89 4.09
CA ASP A 260 -9.92 -10.21 5.24
C ASP A 260 -8.66 -9.34 5.30
N SER A 261 -8.01 -9.11 4.16
CA SER A 261 -6.84 -8.23 4.08
C SER A 261 -7.21 -6.76 4.30
N LEU A 262 -8.36 -6.33 3.81
CA LEU A 262 -8.89 -4.98 4.03
C LEU A 262 -9.26 -4.76 5.50
N GLN A 263 -9.90 -5.74 6.15
CA GLN A 263 -10.18 -5.68 7.59
C GLN A 263 -8.89 -5.65 8.42
N HIS A 264 -7.86 -6.40 8.01
CA HIS A 264 -6.55 -6.37 8.65
C HIS A 264 -5.91 -4.98 8.51
N ALA A 265 -5.92 -4.39 7.33
CA ALA A 265 -5.39 -3.05 7.10
C ALA A 265 -6.09 -2.02 8.00
N PHE A 266 -7.41 -1.99 7.95
CA PHE A 266 -8.19 -1.01 8.70
C PHE A 266 -8.08 -1.18 10.22
N PHE A 267 -8.07 -2.43 10.73
CA PHE A 267 -7.87 -2.70 12.16
C PHE A 267 -6.53 -2.15 12.67
N ASN A 268 -5.49 -2.25 11.86
CA ASN A 268 -4.15 -1.76 12.19
C ASN A 268 -3.93 -0.28 11.80
N GLY A 269 -4.90 0.38 11.17
CA GLY A 269 -4.73 1.75 10.65
C GLY A 269 -3.63 1.83 9.61
N GLN A 270 -3.63 0.92 8.65
CA GLN A 270 -2.61 0.76 7.61
C GLN A 270 -3.18 1.11 6.24
N GLY A 271 -2.31 1.55 5.34
CA GLY A 271 -2.64 1.74 3.94
C GLY A 271 -2.84 0.42 3.18
N TYR A 272 -3.19 0.54 1.91
CA TYR A 272 -3.40 -0.59 1.02
C TYR A 272 -2.70 -0.39 -0.32
N ALA A 273 -1.97 -1.41 -0.78
CA ALA A 273 -1.36 -1.43 -2.11
C ALA A 273 -2.26 -2.20 -3.07
N VAL A 274 -2.75 -1.52 -4.10
CA VAL A 274 -3.64 -2.08 -5.10
C VAL A 274 -2.86 -2.48 -6.34
N LEU A 275 -2.92 -3.75 -6.69
CA LEU A 275 -2.17 -4.38 -7.78
C LEU A 275 -3.14 -4.86 -8.87
N GLU A 276 -3.85 -3.94 -9.51
CA GLU A 276 -4.83 -4.31 -10.54
C GLU A 276 -4.22 -4.48 -11.93
N HIS A 277 -3.20 -3.69 -12.27
CA HIS A 277 -2.58 -3.65 -13.60
C HIS A 277 -1.21 -4.30 -13.59
N LEU A 278 -1.16 -5.63 -13.58
CA LEU A 278 0.08 -6.39 -13.52
C LEU A 278 0.28 -7.26 -14.75
N TRP A 279 1.47 -7.18 -15.36
CA TRP A 279 1.91 -8.05 -16.45
C TRP A 279 0.91 -8.16 -17.61
N GLY A 280 0.21 -7.06 -17.91
CA GLY A 280 -0.82 -7.03 -18.94
C GLY A 280 -2.12 -7.74 -18.57
N PHE A 281 -2.26 -8.19 -17.32
CA PHE A 281 -3.47 -8.78 -16.79
C PHE A 281 -4.18 -7.82 -15.85
N TRP A 282 -5.50 -7.92 -15.83
CA TRP A 282 -6.35 -7.21 -14.91
C TRP A 282 -6.67 -8.09 -13.70
N TYR A 283 -6.16 -7.70 -12.54
CA TYR A 283 -6.44 -8.33 -11.25
C TYR A 283 -7.39 -7.48 -10.39
N GLY A 284 -8.36 -6.83 -11.02
CA GLY A 284 -9.22 -5.85 -10.41
C GLY A 284 -9.91 -6.31 -9.13
N MET A 285 -10.18 -5.35 -8.26
CA MET A 285 -11.03 -5.57 -7.09
C MET A 285 -12.48 -5.75 -7.53
N ASN A 286 -13.23 -6.61 -6.83
CA ASN A 286 -14.67 -6.62 -6.97
C ASN A 286 -15.29 -5.31 -6.44
N PRO A 287 -16.53 -4.96 -6.80
CA PRO A 287 -17.15 -3.70 -6.39
C PRO A 287 -17.28 -3.53 -4.87
N ASN A 288 -17.46 -4.61 -4.10
CA ASN A 288 -17.55 -4.56 -2.63
C ASN A 288 -16.21 -4.18 -2.01
N ASP A 289 -15.12 -4.85 -2.40
CA ASP A 289 -13.78 -4.55 -1.89
C ASP A 289 -13.34 -3.13 -2.30
N ALA A 290 -13.62 -2.72 -3.54
CA ALA A 290 -13.31 -1.38 -4.03
C ALA A 290 -14.02 -0.28 -3.21
N GLU A 291 -15.32 -0.48 -2.91
CA GLU A 291 -16.09 0.44 -2.08
C GLU A 291 -15.58 0.47 -0.64
N ALA A 292 -15.14 -0.68 -0.09
CA ALA A 292 -14.54 -0.73 1.24
C ALA A 292 -13.25 0.10 1.30
N VAL A 293 -12.34 -0.07 0.32
CA VAL A 293 -11.10 0.73 0.20
C VAL A 293 -11.43 2.22 0.14
N LEU A 294 -12.37 2.61 -0.71
CA LEU A 294 -12.77 4.00 -0.89
C LEU A 294 -13.27 4.62 0.43
N ARG A 295 -14.06 3.89 1.22
CA ARG A 295 -14.61 4.39 2.49
C ARG A 295 -13.55 4.46 3.57
N PHE A 296 -12.83 3.36 3.83
CA PHE A 296 -11.90 3.36 4.95
C PHE A 296 -10.70 4.29 4.72
N THR A 297 -10.18 4.39 3.50
CA THR A 297 -9.08 5.33 3.22
C THR A 297 -9.49 6.79 3.34
N ALA A 298 -10.76 7.14 3.11
CA ALA A 298 -11.27 8.48 3.37
C ALA A 298 -11.26 8.82 4.87
N ILE A 299 -11.63 7.85 5.72
CA ILE A 299 -11.55 7.97 7.17
C ILE A 299 -10.08 8.08 7.61
N GLU A 300 -9.23 7.20 7.14
CA GLU A 300 -7.81 7.14 7.54
C GLU A 300 -7.06 8.43 7.20
N ARG A 301 -7.27 9.00 6.00
CA ARG A 301 -6.67 10.30 5.64
C ARG A 301 -7.10 11.42 6.57
N THR A 302 -8.35 11.40 7.01
CA THR A 302 -8.86 12.42 7.92
C THR A 302 -8.31 12.23 9.33
N MET A 303 -8.12 10.97 9.74
CA MET A 303 -7.66 10.57 11.08
C MET A 303 -6.17 10.21 11.12
N ALA A 304 -5.37 10.67 10.16
CA ALA A 304 -3.96 10.31 10.06
C ALA A 304 -3.16 10.60 11.34
N GLU A 305 -3.46 11.71 12.04
CA GLU A 305 -2.81 12.06 13.31
C GLU A 305 -3.07 11.01 14.41
N ASN A 306 -4.32 10.52 14.49
CA ASN A 306 -4.65 9.45 15.41
C ASN A 306 -3.90 8.16 15.05
N LEU A 307 -3.90 7.77 13.77
CA LEU A 307 -3.35 6.50 13.30
C LEU A 307 -1.82 6.40 13.46
N ARG A 308 -1.11 7.52 13.53
CA ARG A 308 0.33 7.58 13.78
C ARG A 308 0.71 7.79 15.25
N SER A 309 -0.28 7.83 16.13
CA SER A 309 -0.04 8.02 17.57
C SER A 309 0.68 6.83 18.20
N PRO A 310 1.66 7.09 19.09
CA PRO A 310 2.28 6.04 19.90
C PRO A 310 1.33 5.43 20.95
N ASP A 311 0.21 6.11 21.27
CA ASP A 311 -0.86 5.61 22.14
C ASP A 311 -1.89 4.82 21.32
N TRP A 312 -1.41 3.73 20.74
CA TRP A 312 -2.20 2.74 20.05
C TRP A 312 -2.45 1.53 20.94
N GLU A 313 -3.70 1.11 21.02
CA GLU A 313 -4.16 -0.05 21.77
C GLU A 313 -4.96 -0.99 20.84
N PRO A 314 -4.30 -1.96 20.21
CA PRO A 314 -5.01 -3.00 19.47
C PRO A 314 -5.80 -3.88 20.43
N HIS A 315 -6.89 -4.45 19.96
CA HIS A 315 -7.85 -5.23 20.77
C HIS A 315 -8.42 -4.47 21.97
N SER A 316 -8.69 -3.17 21.78
CA SER A 316 -9.52 -2.41 22.74
C SER A 316 -10.87 -3.08 22.91
N ALA A 317 -11.37 -3.10 24.15
CA ALA A 317 -12.55 -3.88 24.52
C ALA A 317 -13.80 -3.49 23.70
N THR A 318 -14.47 -4.50 23.16
CA THR A 318 -15.76 -4.42 22.47
C THR A 318 -16.84 -5.16 23.28
N VAL A 319 -18.11 -4.92 22.97
CA VAL A 319 -19.24 -5.56 23.69
C VAL A 319 -19.67 -6.86 23.01
N GLN A 320 -19.62 -6.91 21.69
CA GLN A 320 -20.10 -8.05 20.90
C GLN A 320 -18.95 -9.01 20.57
N ASP A 321 -19.23 -10.32 20.66
CA ASP A 321 -18.29 -11.34 20.25
C ASP A 321 -18.05 -11.28 18.73
N GLY A 322 -16.78 -11.46 18.31
CA GLY A 322 -16.36 -11.41 16.91
C GLY A 322 -16.27 -10.01 16.33
N VAL A 323 -16.51 -8.98 17.13
CA VAL A 323 -16.19 -7.58 16.80
C VAL A 323 -14.89 -7.20 17.48
N PHE A 324 -13.96 -6.65 16.71
CA PHE A 324 -12.63 -6.27 17.20
C PHE A 324 -12.35 -4.80 16.90
N ALA A 325 -11.73 -4.11 17.86
CA ALA A 325 -11.41 -2.69 17.74
C ALA A 325 -9.95 -2.40 18.07
N SER A 326 -9.35 -1.47 17.35
CA SER A 326 -8.11 -0.81 17.70
C SER A 326 -8.38 0.63 18.11
N ARG A 327 -7.80 1.07 19.22
CA ARG A 327 -7.92 2.43 19.72
C ARG A 327 -6.64 3.22 19.44
N PHE A 328 -6.78 4.37 18.82
CA PHE A 328 -5.70 5.31 18.54
C PHE A 328 -6.02 6.65 19.19
N ARG A 329 -5.23 7.04 20.19
CA ARG A 329 -5.46 8.27 20.93
C ARG A 329 -4.44 9.33 20.51
N ASP A 330 -4.93 10.47 20.09
CA ASP A 330 -4.18 11.70 19.90
C ASP A 330 -4.44 12.69 21.05
N HIS A 331 -3.80 13.84 21.02
CA HIS A 331 -3.89 14.88 22.08
C HIS A 331 -5.33 15.33 22.36
N SER A 332 -6.17 15.44 21.33
CA SER A 332 -7.51 16.03 21.41
C SER A 332 -8.65 15.05 21.08
N SER A 333 -8.33 13.86 20.63
CA SER A 333 -9.34 12.92 20.15
C SER A 333 -8.92 11.47 20.33
N THR A 334 -9.88 10.57 20.25
CA THR A 334 -9.65 9.12 20.27
C THR A 334 -10.44 8.48 19.16
N LEU A 335 -9.74 7.77 18.28
CA LEU A 335 -10.30 6.99 17.18
C LEU A 335 -10.36 5.52 17.56
N TRP A 336 -11.46 4.86 17.24
CA TRP A 336 -11.54 3.39 17.17
C TRP A 336 -11.79 2.98 15.72
N THR A 337 -10.90 2.15 15.16
CA THR A 337 -11.16 1.39 13.94
C THR A 337 -11.72 0.02 14.33
N ILE A 338 -12.80 -0.41 13.71
CA ILE A 338 -13.57 -1.56 14.15
C ILE A 338 -13.82 -2.49 12.96
N VAL A 339 -13.73 -3.79 13.20
CA VAL A 339 -14.04 -4.82 12.20
C VAL A 339 -14.99 -5.86 12.80
N ASN A 340 -16.03 -6.21 12.04
CA ASN A 340 -16.90 -7.32 12.37
C ASN A 340 -16.43 -8.56 11.60
N ARG A 341 -15.91 -9.55 12.30
CA ARG A 341 -15.43 -10.81 11.72
C ARG A 341 -16.54 -11.85 11.58
N ASN A 342 -17.74 -11.56 12.12
CA ASN A 342 -18.90 -12.43 11.95
C ASN A 342 -19.46 -12.32 10.52
N GLU A 343 -20.14 -13.38 10.08
CA GLU A 343 -20.86 -13.41 8.79
C GLU A 343 -22.23 -12.70 8.85
N TYR A 344 -22.62 -12.19 10.01
CA TYR A 344 -23.89 -11.52 10.24
C TYR A 344 -23.71 -10.10 10.79
N ASP A 345 -24.70 -9.27 10.54
CA ASP A 345 -24.74 -7.91 11.03
C ASP A 345 -24.87 -7.90 12.56
N VAL A 346 -24.17 -6.96 13.20
CA VAL A 346 -24.31 -6.69 14.62
C VAL A 346 -24.88 -5.30 14.81
N ALA A 347 -25.68 -5.12 15.84
CA ALA A 347 -26.30 -3.84 16.17
C ALA A 347 -26.52 -3.71 17.67
N GLY A 348 -26.51 -2.48 18.17
CA GLY A 348 -26.70 -2.17 19.56
C GLY A 348 -25.42 -1.71 20.26
N PRO A 349 -25.22 -2.01 21.53
CA PRO A 349 -24.00 -1.64 22.24
C PRO A 349 -22.76 -2.32 21.67
N GLU A 350 -21.82 -1.53 21.14
CA GLU A 350 -20.59 -2.04 20.54
C GLU A 350 -19.35 -1.64 21.33
N LEU A 351 -19.33 -0.41 21.87
CA LEU A 351 -18.22 0.10 22.66
C LEU A 351 -18.67 0.62 24.03
N ARG A 352 -17.83 0.39 25.04
CA ARG A 352 -17.90 1.05 26.33
C ARG A 352 -16.62 1.82 26.57
N VAL A 353 -16.72 3.13 26.68
CA VAL A 353 -15.57 4.02 26.79
C VAL A 353 -15.71 4.98 27.95
N PRO A 354 -14.62 5.43 28.59
CA PRO A 354 -14.71 6.47 29.61
C PRO A 354 -15.39 7.72 29.06
N PHE A 355 -16.34 8.26 29.82
CA PHE A 355 -17.02 9.49 29.46
C PHE A 355 -16.35 10.69 30.14
N HIS A 356 -15.97 11.70 29.34
CA HIS A 356 -15.55 13.00 29.82
C HIS A 356 -16.56 14.04 29.37
N ALA A 357 -16.89 14.97 30.29
CA ALA A 357 -17.84 16.04 29.96
C ALA A 357 -17.26 16.89 28.81
N GLY A 358 -18.06 17.09 27.77
CA GLY A 358 -17.63 17.75 26.53
C GLY A 358 -17.26 16.82 25.39
N ASN A 359 -17.17 15.51 25.64
CA ASN A 359 -16.95 14.56 24.54
C ASN A 359 -18.21 14.39 23.68
N HIS A 360 -18.02 14.54 22.38
CA HIS A 360 -18.95 14.15 21.35
C HIS A 360 -18.43 12.89 20.66
N PHE A 361 -19.35 12.03 20.21
CA PHE A 361 -19.01 10.77 19.58
C PHE A 361 -19.57 10.75 18.16
N TYR A 362 -18.72 10.45 17.20
CA TYR A 362 -19.10 10.39 15.78
C TYR A 362 -18.86 8.99 15.24
N ASP A 363 -19.89 8.38 14.69
CA ASP A 363 -19.75 7.21 13.84
C ASP A 363 -19.25 7.67 12.47
N LEU A 364 -17.96 7.52 12.24
CA LEU A 364 -17.32 7.95 11.00
C LEU A 364 -17.73 7.09 9.81
N TRP A 365 -18.10 5.82 10.05
CA TRP A 365 -18.51 4.92 8.97
C TRP A 365 -19.88 5.30 8.39
N HIS A 366 -20.81 5.74 9.25
CA HIS A 366 -22.14 6.18 8.85
C HIS A 366 -22.25 7.70 8.71
N GLY A 367 -21.25 8.46 9.14
CA GLY A 367 -21.24 9.93 9.05
C GLY A 367 -22.21 10.63 9.98
N VAL A 368 -22.49 10.05 11.15
CA VAL A 368 -23.48 10.56 12.10
C VAL A 368 -22.91 10.74 13.50
N GLU A 369 -23.49 11.67 14.26
CA GLU A 369 -23.20 11.80 15.70
C GLU A 369 -23.95 10.73 16.49
N LEU A 370 -23.24 10.06 17.39
CA LEU A 370 -23.79 9.08 18.31
C LEU A 370 -24.20 9.72 19.64
N LYS A 371 -25.37 9.34 20.13
CA LYS A 371 -25.84 9.73 21.46
C LYS A 371 -25.57 8.59 22.45
N PRO A 372 -24.57 8.73 23.34
CA PRO A 372 -24.21 7.65 24.26
C PRO A 372 -25.29 7.46 25.36
N ALA A 373 -25.47 6.21 25.76
CA ALA A 373 -26.12 5.93 27.02
C ALA A 373 -25.08 6.01 28.15
N LEU A 374 -25.27 6.91 29.12
CA LEU A 374 -24.33 7.12 30.21
C LEU A 374 -24.62 6.19 31.39
N ARG A 375 -23.61 5.43 31.83
CA ARG A 375 -23.74 4.53 32.97
C ARG A 375 -22.44 4.43 33.76
N GLY A 376 -22.45 4.82 35.04
CA GLY A 376 -21.29 4.62 35.93
C GLY A 376 -20.01 5.37 35.50
N GLY A 377 -20.14 6.49 34.81
CA GLY A 377 -18.97 7.24 34.27
C GLY A 377 -18.49 6.75 32.92
N GLU A 378 -19.19 5.81 32.30
CA GLU A 378 -18.92 5.31 30.95
C GLU A 378 -19.99 5.79 29.96
N ALA A 379 -19.57 5.99 28.72
CA ALA A 379 -20.40 6.14 27.55
C ALA A 379 -20.55 4.78 26.85
N ILE A 380 -21.79 4.33 26.69
CA ILE A 380 -22.13 3.13 25.92
C ILE A 380 -22.57 3.60 24.54
N LEU A 381 -21.79 3.23 23.52
CA LEU A 381 -22.01 3.60 22.13
C LEU A 381 -22.68 2.46 21.39
N SER A 382 -23.81 2.77 20.75
CA SER A 382 -24.61 1.81 19.98
C SER A 382 -24.66 2.24 18.53
N PHE A 383 -24.29 1.32 17.64
CA PHE A 383 -24.33 1.50 16.19
C PHE A 383 -24.42 0.14 15.50
N GLU A 384 -24.53 0.15 14.18
CA GLU A 384 -24.61 -1.06 13.36
C GLU A 384 -23.27 -1.32 12.66
N ILE A 385 -22.90 -2.59 12.48
CA ILE A 385 -21.76 -3.01 11.66
C ILE A 385 -22.20 -4.22 10.83
N GLU A 386 -22.14 -4.07 9.51
CA GLU A 386 -22.46 -5.15 8.58
C GLU A 386 -21.60 -6.41 8.83
N GLY A 387 -22.12 -7.59 8.52
CA GLY A 387 -21.36 -8.84 8.56
C GLY A 387 -20.11 -8.74 7.67
N ARG A 388 -18.96 -9.16 8.20
CA ARG A 388 -17.64 -8.97 7.55
C ARG A 388 -17.37 -7.51 7.14
N GLY A 389 -17.95 -6.57 7.87
CA GLY A 389 -17.90 -5.14 7.61
C GLY A 389 -16.94 -4.38 8.50
N PHE A 390 -17.10 -3.08 8.47
CA PHE A 390 -16.21 -2.10 9.10
C PHE A 390 -17.02 -1.12 9.93
N GLY A 391 -16.40 -0.55 10.95
CA GLY A 391 -16.93 0.55 11.75
C GLY A 391 -15.80 1.47 12.18
N ALA A 392 -16.11 2.74 12.42
CA ALA A 392 -15.17 3.68 12.97
C ALA A 392 -15.87 4.68 13.87
N VAL A 393 -15.31 4.90 15.06
CA VAL A 393 -15.86 5.87 16.02
C VAL A 393 -14.79 6.85 16.43
N LEU A 394 -15.12 8.12 16.45
CA LEU A 394 -14.29 9.20 16.97
C LEU A 394 -14.92 9.79 18.22
N ALA A 395 -14.14 9.90 19.30
CA ALA A 395 -14.45 10.76 20.44
C ALA A 395 -13.63 12.04 20.33
N ALA A 396 -14.28 13.20 20.30
CA ALA A 396 -13.65 14.50 20.19
C ALA A 396 -14.42 15.55 21.02
N GLU A 397 -13.79 16.67 21.35
CA GLU A 397 -14.43 17.81 22.02
C GLU A 397 -15.05 18.81 21.02
N GLU A 398 -14.94 18.55 19.73
CA GLU A 398 -15.39 19.44 18.65
C GLU A 398 -16.89 19.25 18.39
N ASP A 399 -17.70 20.28 18.69
CA ASP A 399 -19.13 20.35 18.38
C ASP A 399 -19.56 21.81 18.10
N PRO A 400 -20.15 22.11 16.91
CA PRO A 400 -20.32 21.20 15.77
C PRO A 400 -19.00 20.88 15.07
N PRO A 401 -18.91 19.74 14.38
CA PRO A 401 -17.69 19.34 13.66
C PRO A 401 -17.39 20.34 12.51
N THR A 402 -16.11 20.68 12.36
CA THR A 402 -15.63 21.64 11.34
C THR A 402 -14.56 21.02 10.44
N GLY A 403 -14.13 21.75 9.41
CA GLY A 403 -13.01 21.37 8.55
C GLY A 403 -13.12 19.93 8.01
N LYS A 404 -12.01 19.20 8.05
CA LYS A 404 -11.91 17.83 7.52
C LYS A 404 -12.89 16.85 8.18
N LEU A 405 -13.15 17.00 9.49
CA LEU A 405 -14.11 16.13 10.19
C LEU A 405 -15.52 16.31 9.62
N LYS A 406 -15.97 17.55 9.44
CA LYS A 406 -17.27 17.82 8.83
C LYS A 406 -17.38 17.25 7.41
N ASP A 407 -16.31 17.40 6.63
CA ASP A 407 -16.28 16.95 5.24
C ASP A 407 -16.37 15.43 5.14
N VAL A 408 -15.61 14.68 5.98
CA VAL A 408 -15.66 13.21 5.96
C VAL A 408 -17.00 12.70 6.50
N LEU A 409 -17.57 13.33 7.51
CA LEU A 409 -18.91 12.94 8.02
C LEU A 409 -19.97 13.08 6.93
N GLY A 410 -20.01 14.23 6.24
CA GLY A 410 -20.95 14.45 5.15
C GLY A 410 -20.73 13.49 3.97
N TYR A 411 -19.48 13.22 3.62
CA TYR A 411 -19.13 12.25 2.60
C TYR A 411 -19.61 10.84 2.96
N MET A 412 -19.32 10.39 4.18
CA MET A 412 -19.66 9.05 4.66
C MET A 412 -21.17 8.87 4.89
N GLU A 413 -21.88 9.92 5.36
CA GLU A 413 -23.35 9.91 5.43
C GLU A 413 -23.99 9.64 4.07
N GLN A 414 -23.47 10.29 3.03
CA GLN A 414 -23.97 10.07 1.67
C GLN A 414 -23.66 8.64 1.18
N ARG A 415 -22.45 8.15 1.43
CA ARG A 415 -22.00 6.82 0.96
C ARG A 415 -22.70 5.68 1.69
N SER A 416 -22.86 5.79 3.00
CA SER A 416 -23.47 4.73 3.84
C SER A 416 -24.98 4.53 3.60
N ARG A 417 -25.67 5.47 2.91
CA ARG A 417 -27.05 5.26 2.43
C ARG A 417 -27.18 4.01 1.56
N ARG A 418 -26.09 3.58 0.95
CA ARG A 418 -25.98 2.31 0.26
C ARG A 418 -25.11 1.37 1.11
N PRO A 419 -25.66 0.30 1.69
CA PRO A 419 -24.91 -0.67 2.48
C PRO A 419 -23.74 -1.27 1.69
N LEU A 420 -22.61 -1.56 2.36
CA LEU A 420 -21.46 -2.18 1.71
C LEU A 420 -21.82 -3.56 1.15
N SER A 421 -22.62 -4.33 1.88
CA SER A 421 -23.13 -5.65 1.46
C SER A 421 -23.96 -5.64 0.18
N SER A 422 -24.47 -4.45 -0.25
CA SER A 422 -25.24 -4.32 -1.49
C SER A 422 -24.37 -4.22 -2.76
N PHE A 423 -23.05 -4.08 -2.59
CA PHE A 423 -22.11 -4.10 -3.72
C PHE A 423 -21.74 -5.54 -4.06
N SER A 424 -21.63 -5.83 -5.36
CA SER A 424 -21.32 -7.18 -5.84
C SER A 424 -19.92 -7.62 -5.40
N ARG A 425 -19.80 -8.88 -4.99
CA ARG A 425 -18.53 -9.57 -4.75
C ARG A 425 -18.04 -10.33 -5.99
N GLU A 426 -18.74 -10.23 -7.11
CA GLU A 426 -18.34 -10.83 -8.36
C GLU A 426 -17.39 -9.93 -9.14
N TRP A 427 -16.34 -10.52 -9.69
CA TRP A 427 -15.40 -9.83 -10.56
C TRP A 427 -15.99 -9.65 -11.95
N GLN A 428 -15.83 -8.45 -12.48
CA GLN A 428 -16.14 -8.19 -13.88
C GLN A 428 -14.87 -8.36 -14.70
N ALA A 429 -14.87 -9.29 -15.63
CA ALA A 429 -13.78 -9.41 -16.56
C ALA A 429 -13.71 -8.14 -17.43
N VAL A 430 -12.53 -7.55 -17.54
CA VAL A 430 -12.28 -6.49 -18.52
C VAL A 430 -12.25 -7.14 -19.91
N PRO A 431 -13.17 -6.79 -20.84
CA PRO A 431 -13.16 -7.38 -22.15
C PRO A 431 -11.88 -7.02 -22.90
N GLN A 432 -11.17 -8.02 -23.37
CA GLN A 432 -10.04 -7.81 -24.26
C GLN A 432 -10.56 -7.49 -25.67
N ILE A 433 -10.11 -6.37 -26.21
CA ILE A 433 -10.46 -5.92 -27.54
C ILE A 433 -9.24 -6.15 -28.44
N MET A 434 -9.38 -7.03 -29.42
CA MET A 434 -8.38 -7.18 -30.46
C MET A 434 -8.36 -5.92 -31.32
N VAL A 435 -7.23 -5.22 -31.33
CA VAL A 435 -7.02 -4.07 -32.22
C VAL A 435 -6.39 -4.58 -33.50
N GLU A 436 -7.05 -4.37 -34.65
CA GLU A 436 -6.43 -4.64 -35.94
C GLU A 436 -5.21 -3.72 -36.13
N THR A 437 -4.03 -4.32 -36.23
CA THR A 437 -2.82 -3.61 -36.61
C THR A 437 -2.77 -3.53 -38.15
N LYS A 438 -2.55 -2.32 -38.66
CA LYS A 438 -2.32 -2.14 -40.11
C LYS A 438 -1.10 -2.93 -40.52
N ALA A 439 -1.24 -3.73 -41.58
CA ALA A 439 -0.09 -4.42 -42.17
C ALA A 439 0.98 -3.40 -42.57
N THR A 440 2.24 -3.69 -42.23
CA THR A 440 3.39 -2.90 -42.65
C THR A 440 3.50 -2.93 -44.17
N LYS A 441 3.74 -1.79 -44.78
CA LYS A 441 3.94 -1.72 -46.24
C LYS A 441 5.27 -2.35 -46.57
N PRO A 442 5.34 -3.21 -47.62
CA PRO A 442 6.61 -3.71 -48.14
C PRO A 442 7.51 -2.52 -48.56
N ALA A 443 8.77 -2.57 -48.20
CA ALA A 443 9.76 -1.59 -48.59
C ALA A 443 10.92 -2.30 -49.30
N SER A 444 11.34 -1.77 -50.45
CA SER A 444 12.50 -2.29 -51.19
C SER A 444 13.84 -1.80 -50.63
N VAL A 445 13.80 -0.78 -49.81
CA VAL A 445 14.96 -0.19 -49.11
C VAL A 445 14.53 0.03 -47.66
N ALA A 446 15.42 -0.21 -46.71
CA ALA A 446 15.14 -0.01 -45.31
C ALA A 446 14.70 1.46 -45.07
N PRO A 447 13.55 1.71 -44.44
CA PRO A 447 13.13 3.05 -44.01
C PRO A 447 14.15 3.66 -43.03
N SER A 448 14.11 4.98 -42.90
CA SER A 448 14.95 5.68 -41.91
C SER A 448 14.74 5.10 -40.50
N GLY A 449 15.83 4.80 -39.81
CA GLY A 449 15.81 4.16 -38.49
C GLY A 449 15.65 2.63 -38.49
N MET A 450 15.63 2.00 -39.68
CA MET A 450 15.60 0.54 -39.83
C MET A 450 16.81 0.02 -40.60
N VAL A 451 17.19 -1.22 -40.36
CA VAL A 451 18.22 -1.93 -41.10
C VAL A 451 17.62 -3.10 -41.86
N MET A 452 18.18 -3.41 -43.05
CA MET A 452 17.76 -4.58 -43.82
C MET A 452 18.45 -5.81 -43.25
N ILE A 453 17.67 -6.76 -42.75
CA ILE A 453 18.15 -8.07 -42.32
C ILE A 453 17.83 -9.05 -43.45
N PRO A 454 18.84 -9.58 -44.16
CA PRO A 454 18.61 -10.55 -45.23
C PRO A 454 18.08 -11.87 -44.65
N ALA A 455 17.35 -12.63 -45.46
CA ALA A 455 16.95 -13.98 -45.07
C ALA A 455 18.17 -14.88 -44.85
N GLY A 456 18.18 -15.65 -43.75
CA GLY A 456 19.28 -16.53 -43.41
C GLY A 456 19.07 -17.15 -42.01
N ASP A 457 19.99 -18.05 -41.66
CA ASP A 457 20.09 -18.57 -40.30
C ASP A 457 20.90 -17.63 -39.44
N TYR A 458 20.39 -17.26 -38.29
CA TYR A 458 21.04 -16.39 -37.32
C TYR A 458 21.26 -17.11 -36.00
N ASN A 459 22.45 -17.03 -35.45
CA ASN A 459 22.73 -17.47 -34.11
C ASN A 459 22.36 -16.31 -33.15
N PHE A 460 21.18 -16.39 -32.59
CA PHE A 460 20.69 -15.39 -31.63
C PHE A 460 21.36 -15.60 -30.28
N GLN A 461 21.98 -14.57 -29.74
CA GLN A 461 22.61 -14.57 -28.41
C GLN A 461 22.16 -13.36 -27.64
N VAL A 462 21.78 -13.58 -26.41
CA VAL A 462 21.40 -12.53 -25.43
C VAL A 462 22.37 -12.62 -24.25
N HIS A 463 22.82 -11.47 -23.77
CA HIS A 463 23.70 -11.34 -22.62
C HIS A 463 22.99 -10.69 -21.41
N GLY A 464 21.69 -10.57 -21.48
CA GLY A 464 20.84 -9.98 -20.43
C GLY A 464 20.40 -10.99 -19.37
N ILE A 465 19.45 -10.58 -18.56
CA ILE A 465 18.82 -11.43 -17.55
C ILE A 465 17.93 -12.45 -18.27
N GLU A 466 18.14 -13.72 -17.97
CA GLU A 466 17.42 -14.84 -18.58
C GLU A 466 16.10 -15.12 -17.86
N ILE A 467 16.12 -15.05 -16.52
CA ILE A 467 14.99 -15.39 -15.64
C ILE A 467 14.86 -14.34 -14.57
N GLU A 468 13.62 -14.04 -14.17
CA GLU A 468 13.34 -13.20 -13.01
C GLU A 468 14.05 -13.74 -11.75
N GLY A 469 14.79 -12.86 -11.08
CA GLY A 469 15.57 -13.21 -9.89
C GLY A 469 16.91 -13.91 -10.14
N GLY A 470 17.27 -14.15 -11.40
CA GLY A 470 18.57 -14.68 -11.81
C GLY A 470 19.50 -13.63 -12.38
N ASN A 471 20.81 -13.86 -12.29
CA ASN A 471 21.83 -13.00 -12.89
C ASN A 471 22.56 -13.69 -14.04
N ASP A 472 22.10 -14.84 -14.46
CA ASP A 472 22.72 -15.60 -15.54
C ASP A 472 22.34 -14.96 -16.89
N PRO A 473 23.32 -14.54 -17.71
CA PRO A 473 23.04 -14.02 -19.03
C PRO A 473 22.59 -15.15 -19.97
N GLY A 474 21.67 -14.86 -20.87
CA GLY A 474 21.22 -15.81 -21.85
C GLY A 474 19.80 -15.58 -22.34
N VAL A 475 19.28 -16.58 -23.04
CA VAL A 475 17.87 -16.65 -23.42
C VAL A 475 17.19 -17.71 -22.56
N ASP A 476 16.13 -17.32 -21.87
CA ASP A 476 15.34 -18.28 -21.10
C ASP A 476 14.50 -19.16 -22.02
N VAL A 477 14.97 -20.38 -22.24
CA VAL A 477 14.26 -21.44 -22.98
C VAL A 477 14.13 -22.65 -22.05
N GLN A 478 13.64 -22.45 -20.86
CA GLN A 478 13.55 -23.53 -19.87
C GLN A 478 12.44 -24.53 -20.17
N TYR A 479 11.44 -24.13 -20.93
CA TYR A 479 10.29 -24.94 -21.18
C TYR A 479 10.20 -25.38 -22.64
N PRO A 480 10.02 -26.68 -22.91
CA PRO A 480 10.01 -27.21 -24.28
C PRO A 480 8.81 -26.72 -25.12
N TRP A 481 7.90 -26.00 -24.53
CA TRP A 481 6.73 -25.39 -25.19
C TRP A 481 6.89 -23.89 -25.45
N GLU A 482 7.98 -23.30 -25.06
CA GLU A 482 8.40 -21.93 -25.37
C GLU A 482 9.35 -21.94 -26.60
#